data_a036866b90344c23122aaedddc8edaa0
#
_entry.id   a036866b90344c23122aaedddc8edaa0
#
_cell.length_a   1.000
_cell.length_b   1.000
_cell.length_c   1.000
_cell.angle_alpha   90.00
_cell.angle_beta   90.00
_cell.angle_gamma   90.00
#
_symmetry.space_group_name_H-M   'P 1'
#
loop_
_entity.id
_entity.type
_entity.pdbx_description
1 polymer ?
#
loop_
_entity_poly.entity_id
_entity_poly.type
_entity_poly.pdbx_seq_one_letter_code
_entity_poly.pdbx_strand_id
1 'polypeptide(L)'
;LWGMVFTVVTLGAVDLVKILWGLMQRSVGKLDPMIKAQCSEKDYRFIKWESRVILAINLGGGIALALFQRWDLFVLLMLAPQVGHAIAAFYHRTEHIAMMYNANDQRLCTRGVKVSPVTKFFYGGLDEHVEHHLFPAVPSRNLTKLREAIDQPIPVRKNVIACWREIYAIAKYREEHPDAVYVPEGYV
;
A
#
# COMPACT_ATOMS: atom_id res chain seq x y z
N LEU A 1 -0.61 -2.25 -14.28
CA LEU A 1 0.80 -2.67 -14.38
C LEU A 1 1.73 -1.49 -14.62
N TRP A 2 1.48 -0.68 -15.66
CA TRP A 2 2.35 0.46 -16.02
C TRP A 2 2.55 1.47 -14.88
N GLY A 3 1.49 1.79 -14.11
CA GLY A 3 1.58 2.70 -12.96
C GLY A 3 2.55 2.24 -11.87
N MET A 4 2.77 0.94 -11.74
CA MET A 4 3.72 0.38 -10.75
C MET A 4 5.15 0.41 -11.24
N VAL A 5 5.36 0.07 -12.52
CA VAL A 5 6.68 0.23 -13.14
C VAL A 5 7.12 1.68 -12.98
N PHE A 6 6.24 2.63 -13.20
CA PHE A 6 6.50 4.06 -12.98
C PHE A 6 6.84 4.38 -11.51
N THR A 7 6.11 3.84 -10.52
CA THR A 7 6.42 4.08 -9.11
C THR A 7 7.82 3.58 -8.75
N VAL A 8 8.19 2.37 -9.18
CA VAL A 8 9.49 1.78 -8.89
C VAL A 8 10.61 2.51 -9.64
N VAL A 9 10.42 2.75 -10.94
CA VAL A 9 11.45 3.41 -11.79
C VAL A 9 11.69 4.86 -11.35
N THR A 10 10.65 5.56 -10.89
CA THR A 10 10.77 6.94 -10.40
C THR A 10 11.08 7.05 -8.91
N LEU A 11 11.39 5.91 -8.25
CA LEU A 11 11.62 5.86 -6.80
C LEU A 11 10.55 6.60 -5.97
N GLY A 12 9.29 6.49 -6.41
CA GLY A 12 8.15 7.10 -5.72
C GLY A 12 7.90 8.57 -6.07
N ALA A 13 8.68 9.22 -6.94
CA ALA A 13 8.48 10.63 -7.28
C ALA A 13 7.08 10.91 -7.86
N VAL A 14 6.56 10.01 -8.69
CA VAL A 14 5.20 10.14 -9.24
C VAL A 14 4.15 10.04 -8.13
N ASP A 15 4.33 9.13 -7.18
CA ASP A 15 3.40 8.98 -6.06
C ASP A 15 3.50 10.19 -5.11
N LEU A 16 4.69 10.74 -4.90
CA LEU A 16 4.87 12.00 -4.15
C LEU A 16 4.07 13.15 -4.78
N VAL A 17 4.17 13.33 -6.10
CA VAL A 17 3.40 14.36 -6.82
C VAL A 17 1.90 14.13 -6.64
N LYS A 18 1.41 12.90 -6.75
CA LYS A 18 -0.01 12.56 -6.52
C LYS A 18 -0.44 12.83 -5.09
N ILE A 19 0.39 12.51 -4.09
CA ILE A 19 0.13 12.76 -2.68
C ILE A 19 0.04 14.26 -2.42
N LEU A 20 1.01 15.04 -2.88
CA LEU A 20 1.02 16.50 -2.73
C LEU A 20 -0.19 17.13 -3.43
N TRP A 21 -0.51 16.69 -4.63
CA TRP A 21 -1.70 17.13 -5.36
C TRP A 21 -2.99 16.81 -4.59
N GLY A 22 -3.12 15.58 -4.09
CA GLY A 22 -4.25 15.17 -3.25
C GLY A 22 -4.36 15.99 -1.95
N LEU A 23 -3.24 16.30 -1.31
CA LEU A 23 -3.20 17.19 -0.14
C LEU A 23 -3.64 18.62 -0.50
N MET A 24 -3.18 19.16 -1.63
CA MET A 24 -3.62 20.47 -2.13
C MET A 24 -5.12 20.50 -2.39
N GLN A 25 -5.67 19.51 -3.07
CA GLN A 25 -7.12 19.42 -3.32
C GLN A 25 -7.92 19.39 -2.00
N ARG A 26 -7.48 18.54 -1.05
CA ARG A 26 -8.13 18.42 0.28
C ARG A 26 -8.00 19.72 1.10
N SER A 27 -6.87 20.41 1.04
CA SER A 27 -6.64 21.67 1.76
C SER A 27 -7.61 22.78 1.37
N VAL A 28 -8.09 22.78 0.11
CA VAL A 28 -9.11 23.70 -0.40
C VAL A 28 -10.54 23.13 -0.30
N GLY A 29 -10.68 21.93 0.26
CA GLY A 29 -11.98 21.29 0.48
C GLY A 29 -12.49 20.46 -0.69
N LYS A 30 -11.65 20.12 -1.66
CA LYS A 30 -12.01 19.18 -2.73
C LYS A 30 -11.74 17.76 -2.25
N LEU A 31 -12.79 17.05 -1.86
CA LEU A 31 -12.76 15.62 -1.51
C LEU A 31 -13.35 14.80 -2.62
N ASP A 32 -12.88 13.55 -2.72
CA ASP A 32 -13.55 12.53 -3.50
C ASP A 32 -15.02 12.41 -3.08
N PRO A 33 -15.98 12.36 -4.03
CA PRO A 33 -17.41 12.30 -3.71
C PRO A 33 -17.78 11.16 -2.78
N MET A 34 -17.14 9.99 -2.92
CA MET A 34 -17.38 8.82 -2.07
C MET A 34 -16.93 9.08 -0.62
N ILE A 35 -15.76 9.68 -0.44
CA ILE A 35 -15.25 10.07 0.88
C ILE A 35 -16.15 11.13 1.49
N LYS A 36 -16.51 12.15 0.71
CA LYS A 36 -17.38 13.24 1.16
C LYS A 36 -18.75 12.75 1.63
N ALA A 37 -19.32 11.75 0.98
CA ALA A 37 -20.61 11.17 1.35
C ALA A 37 -20.58 10.44 2.71
N GLN A 38 -19.40 10.02 3.18
CA GLN A 38 -19.22 9.30 4.45
C GLN A 38 -18.70 10.21 5.58
N CYS A 39 -18.34 11.46 5.28
CA CYS A 39 -17.80 12.40 6.26
C CYS A 39 -18.88 13.29 6.87
N SER A 40 -18.81 13.45 8.20
CA SER A 40 -19.53 14.53 8.87
C SER A 40 -18.88 15.89 8.57
N GLU A 41 -19.60 16.99 8.84
CA GLU A 41 -19.04 18.35 8.74
C GLU A 41 -17.80 18.57 9.61
N LYS A 42 -17.72 17.87 10.76
CA LYS A 42 -16.55 17.90 11.64
C LYS A 42 -15.35 17.23 10.97
N ASP A 43 -15.55 16.04 10.39
CA ASP A 43 -14.49 15.29 9.69
C ASP A 43 -14.01 16.07 8.47
N TYR A 44 -14.92 16.66 7.71
CA TYR A 44 -14.59 17.50 6.57
C TYR A 44 -13.68 18.67 6.93
N ARG A 45 -14.00 19.39 8.01
CA ARG A 45 -13.17 20.51 8.52
C ARG A 45 -11.82 19.99 9.02
N PHE A 46 -11.81 18.85 9.72
CA PHE A 46 -10.57 18.22 10.20
C PHE A 46 -9.65 17.82 9.05
N ILE A 47 -10.14 17.09 8.04
CA ILE A 47 -9.37 16.68 6.86
C ILE A 47 -8.77 17.90 6.13
N LYS A 48 -9.55 18.97 5.99
CA LYS A 48 -9.07 20.20 5.35
C LYS A 48 -7.95 20.86 6.14
N TRP A 49 -8.10 20.94 7.46
CA TRP A 49 -7.08 21.52 8.34
C TRP A 49 -5.82 20.66 8.41
N GLU A 50 -5.97 19.36 8.63
CA GLU A 50 -4.88 18.39 8.62
C GLU A 50 -4.06 18.46 7.32
N SER A 51 -4.74 18.49 6.18
CA SER A 51 -4.06 18.60 4.88
C SER A 51 -3.23 19.88 4.74
N ARG A 52 -3.70 20.99 5.29
CA ARG A 52 -2.94 22.26 5.34
C ARG A 52 -1.69 22.15 6.22
N VAL A 53 -1.82 21.55 7.39
CA VAL A 53 -0.71 21.34 8.32
C VAL A 53 0.35 20.44 7.69
N ILE A 54 -0.07 19.33 7.10
CA ILE A 54 0.85 18.40 6.42
C ILE A 54 1.57 19.09 5.26
N LEU A 55 0.86 19.87 4.43
CA LEU A 55 1.49 20.66 3.37
C LEU A 55 2.48 21.69 3.92
N ALA A 56 2.09 22.43 4.97
CA ALA A 56 2.96 23.44 5.58
C ALA A 56 4.24 22.82 6.15
N ILE A 57 4.13 21.66 6.82
CA ILE A 57 5.29 20.95 7.36
C ILE A 57 6.19 20.43 6.22
N ASN A 58 5.64 19.81 5.19
CA ASN A 58 6.42 19.24 4.11
C ASN A 58 7.06 20.32 3.23
N LEU A 59 6.29 21.31 2.77
CA LEU A 59 6.82 22.37 1.91
C LEU A 59 7.68 23.35 2.70
N GLY A 60 7.18 23.83 3.84
CA GLY A 60 7.90 24.76 4.70
C GLY A 60 9.16 24.15 5.31
N GLY A 61 9.06 22.92 5.79
CA GLY A 61 10.20 22.16 6.30
C GLY A 61 11.25 21.90 5.22
N GLY A 62 10.83 21.46 4.02
CA GLY A 62 11.74 21.27 2.90
C GLY A 62 12.45 22.55 2.48
N ILE A 63 11.72 23.68 2.37
CA ILE A 63 12.30 25.00 2.07
C ILE A 63 13.28 25.44 3.17
N ALA A 64 12.89 25.32 4.43
CA ALA A 64 13.75 25.68 5.56
C ALA A 64 15.06 24.89 5.55
N LEU A 65 14.98 23.55 5.37
CA LEU A 65 16.17 22.71 5.30
C LEU A 65 17.10 23.09 4.14
N ALA A 66 16.54 23.45 2.99
CA ALA A 66 17.32 23.93 1.84
C ALA A 66 17.97 25.28 2.12
N LEU A 67 17.25 26.26 2.70
CA LEU A 67 17.78 27.58 3.05
C LEU A 67 18.88 27.52 4.10
N PHE A 68 18.75 26.62 5.09
CA PHE A 68 19.77 26.39 6.11
C PHE A 68 20.89 25.43 5.64
N GLN A 69 20.89 25.03 4.37
CA GLN A 69 21.85 24.11 3.75
C GLN A 69 21.99 22.76 4.49
N ARG A 70 20.93 22.34 5.16
CA ARG A 70 20.89 21.05 5.88
C ARG A 70 20.47 19.94 4.92
N TRP A 71 21.30 19.71 3.89
CA TRP A 71 21.06 18.70 2.87
C TRP A 71 21.04 17.29 3.43
N ASP A 72 21.78 17.01 4.50
CA ASP A 72 21.75 15.77 5.27
C ASP A 72 20.34 15.45 5.77
N LEU A 73 19.71 16.43 6.45
CA LEU A 73 18.33 16.28 6.94
C LEU A 73 17.30 16.33 5.81
N PHE A 74 17.56 17.11 4.76
CA PHE A 74 16.67 17.15 3.59
C PHE A 74 16.57 15.76 2.94
N VAL A 75 17.70 15.08 2.70
CA VAL A 75 17.72 13.73 2.16
C VAL A 75 17.02 12.76 3.10
N LEU A 76 17.35 12.81 4.39
CA LEU A 76 16.80 11.89 5.38
C LEU A 76 15.29 12.06 5.60
N LEU A 77 14.79 13.28 5.68
CA LEU A 77 13.39 13.55 6.05
C LEU A 77 12.47 13.71 4.84
N MET A 78 12.98 14.19 3.70
CA MET A 78 12.17 14.45 2.51
C MET A 78 12.29 13.35 1.45
N LEU A 79 13.48 12.83 1.19
CA LEU A 79 13.70 11.86 0.10
C LEU A 79 13.67 10.40 0.56
N ALA A 80 14.30 10.06 1.69
CA ALA A 80 14.38 8.69 2.15
C ALA A 80 13.00 8.04 2.37
N PRO A 81 11.98 8.73 2.94
CA PRO A 81 10.64 8.19 3.06
C PRO A 81 9.99 7.84 1.72
N GLN A 82 10.29 8.60 0.66
CA GLN A 82 9.73 8.35 -0.68
C GLN A 82 10.31 7.07 -1.30
N VAL A 83 11.61 6.85 -1.13
CA VAL A 83 12.26 5.61 -1.58
C VAL A 83 11.71 4.41 -0.81
N GLY A 84 11.59 4.53 0.52
CA GLY A 84 11.00 3.50 1.37
C GLY A 84 9.55 3.20 0.97
N HIS A 85 8.75 4.23 0.70
CA HIS A 85 7.38 4.08 0.21
C HIS A 85 7.32 3.33 -1.13
N ALA A 86 8.19 3.65 -2.09
CA ALA A 86 8.22 2.98 -3.39
C ALA A 86 8.51 1.48 -3.25
N ILE A 87 9.46 1.12 -2.39
CA ILE A 87 9.80 -0.28 -2.11
C ILE A 87 8.62 -0.99 -1.41
N ALA A 88 8.05 -0.38 -0.38
CA ALA A 88 6.91 -0.93 0.34
C ALA A 88 5.70 -1.09 -0.59
N ALA A 89 5.40 -0.08 -1.43
CA ALA A 89 4.31 -0.12 -2.39
C ALA A 89 4.47 -1.23 -3.43
N PHE A 90 5.71 -1.56 -3.82
CA PHE A 90 5.97 -2.67 -4.73
C PHE A 90 5.49 -4.01 -4.15
N TYR A 91 5.79 -4.29 -2.88
CA TYR A 91 5.32 -5.50 -2.20
C TYR A 91 3.82 -5.42 -1.90
N HIS A 92 3.35 -4.34 -1.29
CA HIS A 92 1.96 -4.18 -0.90
C HIS A 92 0.98 -4.28 -2.09
N ARG A 93 1.35 -3.73 -3.24
CA ARG A 93 0.52 -3.85 -4.45
C ARG A 93 0.46 -5.29 -4.97
N THR A 94 1.50 -6.12 -4.81
CA THR A 94 1.42 -7.53 -5.18
C THR A 94 0.39 -8.30 -4.36
N GLU A 95 0.12 -7.86 -3.16
CA GLU A 95 -0.79 -8.53 -2.22
C GLU A 95 -2.26 -8.35 -2.59
N HIS A 96 -2.63 -7.27 -3.29
CA HIS A 96 -4.02 -6.93 -3.60
C HIS A 96 -4.36 -6.97 -5.09
N ILE A 97 -3.39 -6.74 -5.99
CA ILE A 97 -3.69 -6.69 -7.43
C ILE A 97 -4.17 -8.05 -7.94
N ALA A 98 -5.19 -8.02 -8.78
CA ALA A 98 -5.83 -9.17 -9.39
C ALA A 98 -6.57 -10.12 -8.42
N MET A 99 -6.65 -9.78 -7.12
CA MET A 99 -7.49 -10.46 -6.15
C MET A 99 -8.97 -10.05 -6.31
N MET A 100 -9.86 -10.68 -5.55
CA MET A 100 -11.26 -10.27 -5.49
C MET A 100 -11.41 -8.94 -4.75
N TYR A 101 -12.37 -8.16 -5.16
CA TYR A 101 -12.73 -6.93 -4.47
C TYR A 101 -14.01 -7.13 -3.66
N ASN A 102 -14.02 -6.72 -2.40
CA ASN A 102 -15.19 -6.82 -1.50
C ASN A 102 -15.75 -8.24 -1.30
N ALA A 103 -14.94 -9.29 -1.32
CA ALA A 103 -15.38 -10.59 -0.88
C ALA A 103 -15.47 -10.65 0.65
N ASN A 104 -16.45 -11.40 1.17
CA ASN A 104 -16.60 -11.62 2.61
C ASN A 104 -15.44 -12.41 3.20
N ASP A 105 -14.80 -13.24 2.40
CA ASP A 105 -13.63 -14.00 2.80
C ASP A 105 -12.35 -13.27 2.37
N GLN A 106 -11.60 -12.78 3.36
CA GLN A 106 -10.36 -12.02 3.13
C GLN A 106 -9.26 -12.84 2.45
N ARG A 107 -9.33 -14.18 2.51
CA ARG A 107 -8.40 -15.07 1.81
C ARG A 107 -8.51 -14.97 0.27
N LEU A 108 -9.63 -14.46 -0.22
CA LEU A 108 -9.87 -14.19 -1.64
C LEU A 108 -9.50 -12.75 -2.04
N CYS A 109 -9.40 -11.83 -1.07
CA CYS A 109 -9.15 -10.41 -1.30
C CYS A 109 -7.67 -10.04 -1.30
N THR A 110 -6.83 -10.91 -0.77
CA THR A 110 -5.40 -10.65 -0.62
C THR A 110 -4.57 -11.93 -0.70
N ARG A 111 -3.28 -11.78 -0.91
CA ARG A 111 -2.30 -12.88 -0.88
C ARG A 111 -1.12 -12.53 -0.01
N GLY A 112 -0.52 -13.53 0.63
CA GLY A 112 0.78 -13.39 1.27
C GLY A 112 1.92 -13.54 0.25
N VAL A 113 3.02 -12.85 0.48
CA VAL A 113 4.21 -12.88 -0.40
C VAL A 113 5.39 -13.44 0.36
N LYS A 114 6.06 -14.47 -0.19
CA LYS A 114 7.27 -15.01 0.43
C LYS A 114 8.46 -14.08 0.13
N VAL A 115 9.04 -13.52 1.17
CA VAL A 115 10.17 -12.59 1.10
C VAL A 115 11.39 -13.12 1.84
N SER A 116 12.56 -12.50 1.62
CA SER A 116 13.78 -12.82 2.38
C SER A 116 13.66 -12.36 3.84
N PRO A 117 14.41 -12.91 4.79
CA PRO A 117 14.42 -12.44 6.17
C PRO A 117 14.75 -10.95 6.31
N VAL A 118 15.67 -10.45 5.49
CA VAL A 118 16.03 -9.03 5.45
C VAL A 118 14.85 -8.18 4.98
N THR A 119 14.19 -8.58 3.89
CA THR A 119 12.99 -7.90 3.41
C THR A 119 11.87 -7.97 4.44
N LYS A 120 11.66 -9.12 5.08
CA LYS A 120 10.65 -9.30 6.14
C LYS A 120 10.86 -8.33 7.30
N PHE A 121 12.11 -8.13 7.71
CA PHE A 121 12.46 -7.16 8.77
C PHE A 121 12.03 -5.73 8.38
N PHE A 122 12.46 -5.25 7.19
CA PHE A 122 12.11 -3.90 6.71
C PHE A 122 10.63 -3.74 6.36
N TYR A 123 9.96 -4.83 5.95
CA TYR A 123 8.53 -4.83 5.65
C TYR A 123 7.65 -5.00 6.91
N GLY A 124 8.28 -5.12 8.09
CA GLY A 124 7.59 -5.21 9.38
C GLY A 124 6.79 -6.49 9.57
N GLY A 125 7.10 -7.58 8.82
CA GLY A 125 6.38 -8.86 8.92
C GLY A 125 5.03 -8.89 8.22
N LEU A 126 4.70 -7.89 7.39
CA LEU A 126 3.43 -7.82 6.63
C LEU A 126 3.38 -8.73 5.39
N ASP A 127 4.42 -9.51 5.16
CA ASP A 127 4.46 -10.55 4.12
C ASP A 127 3.44 -11.69 4.34
N GLU A 128 2.95 -11.83 5.57
CA GLU A 128 1.83 -12.69 5.96
C GLU A 128 0.52 -11.90 5.93
N HIS A 129 0.21 -11.36 4.77
CA HIS A 129 -0.82 -10.36 4.60
C HIS A 129 -2.25 -10.92 4.70
N VAL A 130 -2.46 -12.19 4.34
CA VAL A 130 -3.73 -12.88 4.52
C VAL A 130 -4.09 -12.98 6.00
N GLU A 131 -3.12 -13.39 6.83
CA GLU A 131 -3.27 -13.50 8.27
C GLU A 131 -3.53 -12.14 8.92
N HIS A 132 -2.86 -11.09 8.39
CA HIS A 132 -3.13 -9.72 8.83
C HIS A 132 -4.57 -9.28 8.55
N HIS A 133 -5.11 -9.61 7.38
CA HIS A 133 -6.50 -9.28 7.04
C HIS A 133 -7.52 -10.11 7.82
N LEU A 134 -7.22 -11.38 8.12
CA LEU A 134 -8.10 -12.22 8.95
C LEU A 134 -8.13 -11.76 10.41
N PHE A 135 -6.98 -11.29 10.94
CA PHE A 135 -6.82 -10.93 12.35
C PHE A 135 -6.06 -9.60 12.49
N PRO A 136 -6.64 -8.46 12.09
CA PRO A 136 -5.95 -7.17 12.03
C PRO A 136 -5.50 -6.64 13.39
N ALA A 137 -6.05 -7.15 14.48
CA ALA A 137 -5.64 -6.80 15.84
C ALA A 137 -4.34 -7.50 16.30
N VAL A 138 -3.87 -8.51 15.55
CA VAL A 138 -2.62 -9.22 15.87
C VAL A 138 -1.44 -8.41 15.34
N PRO A 139 -0.47 -8.05 16.19
CA PRO A 139 0.73 -7.36 15.75
C PRO A 139 1.48 -8.15 14.67
N SER A 140 1.98 -7.47 13.63
CA SER A 140 2.61 -8.11 12.46
C SER A 140 3.76 -9.05 12.81
N ARG A 141 4.53 -8.74 13.86
CA ARG A 141 5.60 -9.63 14.38
C ARG A 141 5.13 -11.01 14.85
N ASN A 142 3.82 -11.16 15.13
CA ASN A 142 3.22 -12.41 15.60
C ASN A 142 2.46 -13.17 14.51
N LEU A 143 2.37 -12.63 13.28
CA LEU A 143 1.60 -13.26 12.20
C LEU A 143 2.14 -14.64 11.81
N THR A 144 3.45 -14.85 11.86
CA THR A 144 4.04 -16.19 11.63
C THR A 144 3.52 -17.22 12.64
N LYS A 145 3.48 -16.85 13.92
CA LYS A 145 2.94 -17.74 14.97
C LYS A 145 1.42 -17.94 14.81
N LEU A 146 0.73 -16.87 14.40
CA LEU A 146 -0.69 -16.94 14.11
C LEU A 146 -0.96 -17.93 12.97
N ARG A 147 -0.19 -17.86 11.86
CA ARG A 147 -0.31 -18.80 10.73
C ARG A 147 -0.16 -20.26 11.16
N GLU A 148 0.78 -20.54 12.05
CA GLU A 148 1.00 -21.90 12.62
C GLU A 148 -0.15 -22.36 13.50
N ALA A 149 -0.90 -21.43 14.11
CA ALA A 149 -2.01 -21.69 15.01
C ALA A 149 -3.39 -21.71 14.32
N ILE A 150 -3.49 -21.22 13.09
CA ILE A 150 -4.76 -21.21 12.34
C ILE A 150 -5.03 -22.61 11.77
N ASP A 151 -6.16 -23.16 12.13
CA ASP A 151 -6.64 -24.46 11.65
C ASP A 151 -7.46 -24.39 10.36
N GLN A 152 -7.40 -23.24 9.66
CA GLN A 152 -8.08 -23.02 8.40
C GLN A 152 -7.10 -23.06 7.23
N PRO A 153 -7.53 -23.50 6.04
CA PRO A 153 -6.69 -23.40 4.84
C PRO A 153 -6.30 -21.94 4.57
N ILE A 154 -5.00 -21.67 4.55
CA ILE A 154 -4.45 -20.36 4.21
C ILE A 154 -3.76 -20.46 2.85
N PRO A 155 -4.04 -19.56 1.89
CA PRO A 155 -3.43 -19.57 0.57
C PRO A 155 -1.90 -19.65 0.62
N VAL A 156 -1.34 -20.40 -0.35
CA VAL A 156 0.12 -20.60 -0.45
C VAL A 156 0.81 -19.28 -0.80
N ARG A 157 1.83 -18.93 -0.01
CA ARG A 157 2.66 -17.76 -0.30
C ARG A 157 3.64 -18.07 -1.42
N LYS A 158 3.63 -17.25 -2.46
CA LYS A 158 4.56 -17.31 -3.59
C LYS A 158 5.64 -16.23 -3.44
N ASN A 159 6.81 -16.43 -4.06
CA ASN A 159 7.80 -15.35 -4.13
C ASN A 159 7.27 -14.19 -5.01
N VAL A 160 7.86 -13.02 -4.87
CA VAL A 160 7.40 -11.80 -5.54
C VAL A 160 7.33 -11.93 -7.06
N ILE A 161 8.29 -12.62 -7.68
CA ILE A 161 8.32 -12.83 -9.13
C ILE A 161 7.16 -13.72 -9.57
N ALA A 162 6.89 -14.80 -8.82
CA ALA A 162 5.77 -15.69 -9.09
C ALA A 162 4.43 -14.95 -8.92
N CYS A 163 4.30 -14.10 -7.90
CA CYS A 163 3.11 -13.24 -7.72
C CYS A 163 2.91 -12.31 -8.93
N TRP A 164 3.97 -11.69 -9.45
CA TRP A 164 3.86 -10.81 -10.62
C TRP A 164 3.47 -11.56 -11.89
N ARG A 165 4.03 -12.75 -12.11
CA ARG A 165 3.63 -13.62 -13.24
C ARG A 165 2.16 -14.01 -13.14
N GLU A 166 1.71 -14.35 -11.96
CA GLU A 166 0.32 -14.70 -11.67
C GLU A 166 -0.62 -13.51 -11.92
N ILE A 167 -0.26 -12.31 -11.42
CA ILE A 167 -1.02 -11.07 -11.65
C ILE A 167 -1.17 -10.81 -13.15
N TYR A 168 -0.08 -10.96 -13.92
CA TYR A 168 -0.11 -10.78 -15.36
C TYR A 168 -1.02 -11.81 -16.05
N ALA A 169 -0.93 -13.07 -15.67
CA ALA A 169 -1.76 -14.14 -16.22
C ALA A 169 -3.24 -13.90 -15.94
N ILE A 170 -3.59 -13.52 -14.70
CA ILE A 170 -4.97 -13.20 -14.31
C ILE A 170 -5.48 -11.98 -15.08
N ALA A 171 -4.67 -10.93 -15.19
CA ALA A 171 -5.04 -9.71 -15.91
C ALA A 171 -5.35 -10.03 -17.38
N LYS A 172 -4.48 -10.81 -18.04
CA LYS A 172 -4.69 -11.24 -19.42
C LYS A 172 -5.94 -12.11 -19.58
N TYR A 173 -6.17 -13.06 -18.67
CA TYR A 173 -7.35 -13.91 -18.70
C TYR A 173 -8.64 -13.11 -18.55
N ARG A 174 -8.64 -12.07 -17.70
CA ARG A 174 -9.80 -11.19 -17.49
C ARG A 174 -10.10 -10.25 -18.66
N GLU A 175 -9.16 -10.03 -19.58
CA GLU A 175 -9.45 -9.29 -20.82
C GLU A 175 -10.50 -10.02 -21.67
N GLU A 176 -10.46 -11.36 -21.68
CA GLU A 176 -11.42 -12.23 -22.39
C GLU A 176 -12.60 -12.68 -21.52
N HIS A 177 -12.40 -12.69 -20.19
CA HIS A 177 -13.36 -13.17 -19.18
C HIS A 177 -13.52 -12.15 -18.04
N PRO A 178 -14.21 -11.01 -18.25
CA PRO A 178 -14.24 -9.90 -17.28
C PRO A 178 -14.75 -10.28 -15.89
N ASP A 179 -15.68 -11.24 -15.81
CA ASP A 179 -16.29 -11.69 -14.54
C ASP A 179 -15.56 -12.87 -13.88
N ALA A 180 -14.38 -13.25 -14.42
CA ALA A 180 -13.65 -14.40 -13.89
C ALA A 180 -13.18 -14.15 -12.46
N VAL A 181 -13.55 -15.08 -11.58
CA VAL A 181 -13.12 -15.11 -10.18
C VAL A 181 -11.81 -15.88 -10.08
N TYR A 182 -10.79 -15.25 -9.49
CA TYR A 182 -9.55 -15.92 -9.17
C TYR A 182 -9.62 -16.50 -7.75
N VAL A 183 -9.35 -17.79 -7.62
CA VAL A 183 -9.23 -18.50 -6.35
C VAL A 183 -7.77 -18.86 -6.12
N PRO A 184 -7.15 -18.38 -5.03
CA PRO A 184 -5.75 -18.67 -4.72
C PRO A 184 -5.50 -20.16 -4.46
N GLU A 185 -4.30 -20.61 -4.82
CA GLU A 185 -3.84 -21.97 -4.49
C GLU A 185 -3.79 -22.18 -2.97
N GLY A 186 -4.33 -23.31 -2.50
CA GLY A 186 -4.41 -23.64 -1.07
C GLY A 186 -5.54 -22.92 -0.32
N TYR A 187 -6.51 -22.34 -1.04
CA TYR A 187 -7.70 -21.73 -0.44
C TYR A 187 -8.68 -22.78 0.13
N VAL A 188 -8.76 -23.97 -0.52
CA VAL A 188 -9.61 -25.10 -0.13
C VAL A 188 -8.76 -26.21 0.45
#